data_3091d2c04817fc5d55fb3407befe112f
#
_entry.id   3091d2c04817fc5d55fb3407befe112f
#
_cell.length_a   1.000
_cell.length_b   1.000
_cell.length_c   1.000
_cell.angle_alpha   90.00
_cell.angle_beta   90.00
_cell.angle_gamma   90.00
#
_symmetry.space_group_name_H-M   'P 1'
#
loop_
_entity.id
_entity.type
_entity.pdbx_description
1 polymer ?
#
loop_
_entity_poly.entity_id
_entity_poly.type
_entity_poly.pdbx_seq_one_letter_code
_entity_poly.pdbx_strand_id
1 'polypeptide(L)'
;MRELLDSEYDVIVIGAGPGGSMASYHSSINGAKTLLIDKSQEIGTPVRCAEAVPYLDEFGINPDPSFVRSKIDGGILVAPNGKKIIVKGGKTQGYVVERKIFDKHLAVRSANVGTKIAIKSRVVGLDYDGEKYTVIVNHLGQIYAIKAKIVIAADGVESSIAEMAGIKCKKKVTEICSCAEYEMTNVKLLDKNMMEFYFGDICPKGYVWIFPKGETANVGLGIIDSKKKAIDYLNEFLEHPLLEGRLDNATPIEFKCGGAPVGGPIEKTVADNFMVVGDAAGQISPISGGGIYLSLSCGSIAGKVAGEAIKSNNCSEDYLVEYENRWKEKYYKLLMDELKYKKVLQKFSEKELNALADAMDERLEEIDVAKIAFRAVKRAPSLLKYFKDII
;
A
#
# COMPACT_ATOMS: atom_id res chain seq x y z
N MET A 1 7.49 -30.20 -12.83
CA MET A 1 6.91 -28.87 -13.06
C MET A 1 5.68 -28.89 -13.98
N ARG A 2 5.55 -29.81 -14.93
CA ARG A 2 4.31 -29.99 -15.72
C ARG A 2 3.06 -30.31 -14.87
N GLU A 3 3.24 -30.86 -13.66
CA GLU A 3 2.16 -31.18 -12.70
C GLU A 3 1.74 -29.99 -11.81
N LEU A 4 2.40 -28.83 -11.87
CA LEU A 4 2.08 -27.67 -11.02
C LEU A 4 0.90 -26.84 -11.52
N LEU A 5 0.64 -26.85 -12.82
CA LEU A 5 -0.43 -26.07 -13.44
C LEU A 5 -1.47 -27.02 -14.03
N ASP A 6 -2.57 -27.20 -13.29
CA ASP A 6 -3.77 -27.83 -13.83
C ASP A 6 -4.38 -26.95 -14.92
N SER A 7 -5.18 -27.54 -15.80
CA SER A 7 -5.88 -26.82 -16.86
C SER A 7 -7.01 -25.92 -16.35
N GLU A 8 -7.47 -26.14 -15.09
CA GLU A 8 -8.61 -25.42 -14.52
C GLU A 8 -8.50 -25.26 -13.00
N TYR A 9 -8.90 -24.07 -12.52
CA TYR A 9 -9.04 -23.70 -11.12
C TYR A 9 -10.40 -23.04 -10.88
N ASP A 10 -10.87 -23.07 -9.63
CA ASP A 10 -12.03 -22.29 -9.23
C ASP A 10 -11.67 -20.81 -9.16
N VAL A 11 -10.53 -20.49 -8.54
CA VAL A 11 -10.05 -19.10 -8.36
C VAL A 11 -8.61 -18.98 -8.83
N ILE A 12 -8.33 -18.01 -9.69
CA ILE A 12 -6.96 -17.60 -10.02
C ILE A 12 -6.72 -16.18 -9.47
N VAL A 13 -5.72 -16.05 -8.60
CA VAL A 13 -5.28 -14.77 -8.05
C VAL A 13 -3.99 -14.33 -8.75
N ILE A 14 -3.95 -13.11 -9.25
CA ILE A 14 -2.83 -12.59 -10.04
C ILE A 14 -2.11 -11.49 -9.26
N GLY A 15 -0.89 -11.78 -8.81
CA GLY A 15 -0.04 -10.97 -7.94
C GLY A 15 0.03 -11.52 -6.51
N ALA A 16 1.25 -11.88 -6.05
CA ALA A 16 1.50 -12.47 -4.73
C ALA A 16 1.98 -11.44 -3.69
N GLY A 17 1.56 -10.17 -3.82
CA GLY A 17 1.67 -9.18 -2.77
C GLY A 17 0.69 -9.47 -1.61
N PRO A 18 0.63 -8.59 -0.58
CA PRO A 18 -0.22 -8.80 0.60
C PRO A 18 -1.69 -9.07 0.26
N GLY A 19 -2.27 -8.31 -0.67
CA GLY A 19 -3.67 -8.49 -1.08
C GLY A 19 -3.94 -9.84 -1.76
N GLY A 20 -3.09 -10.21 -2.72
CA GLY A 20 -3.26 -11.47 -3.45
C GLY A 20 -2.98 -12.69 -2.58
N SER A 21 -1.98 -12.65 -1.72
CA SER A 21 -1.68 -13.74 -0.78
C SER A 21 -2.85 -13.97 0.19
N MET A 22 -3.47 -12.90 0.71
CA MET A 22 -4.65 -13.03 1.57
C MET A 22 -5.91 -13.44 0.81
N ALA A 23 -6.09 -12.97 -0.43
CA ALA A 23 -7.19 -13.41 -1.28
C ALA A 23 -7.10 -14.92 -1.56
N SER A 24 -5.92 -15.39 -1.94
CA SER A 24 -5.70 -16.83 -2.21
C SER A 24 -5.84 -17.70 -0.95
N TYR A 25 -5.31 -17.23 0.19
CA TYR A 25 -5.49 -17.89 1.49
C TYR A 25 -6.97 -18.07 1.81
N HIS A 26 -7.77 -17.00 1.77
CA HIS A 26 -9.19 -17.06 2.11
C HIS A 26 -10.02 -17.80 1.07
N SER A 27 -9.67 -17.76 -0.21
CA SER A 27 -10.33 -18.61 -1.21
C SER A 27 -10.13 -20.10 -0.92
N SER A 28 -8.89 -20.51 -0.62
CA SER A 28 -8.55 -21.91 -0.35
C SER A 28 -9.18 -22.44 0.93
N ILE A 29 -9.13 -21.71 2.05
CA ILE A 29 -9.76 -22.16 3.31
C ILE A 29 -11.29 -22.24 3.20
N ASN A 30 -11.90 -21.52 2.25
CA ASN A 30 -13.31 -21.62 1.94
C ASN A 30 -13.62 -22.70 0.89
N GLY A 31 -12.64 -23.53 0.52
CA GLY A 31 -12.81 -24.74 -0.29
C GLY A 31 -12.64 -24.56 -1.80
N ALA A 32 -12.25 -23.38 -2.27
CA ALA A 32 -11.95 -23.15 -3.69
C ALA A 32 -10.59 -23.75 -4.07
N LYS A 33 -10.50 -24.44 -5.19
CA LYS A 33 -9.24 -24.83 -5.83
C LYS A 33 -8.55 -23.59 -6.38
N THR A 34 -7.52 -23.09 -5.68
CA THR A 34 -6.93 -21.78 -5.92
C THR A 34 -5.52 -21.86 -6.49
N LEU A 35 -5.24 -21.02 -7.49
CA LEU A 35 -3.91 -20.75 -8.03
C LEU A 35 -3.52 -19.30 -7.77
N LEU A 36 -2.35 -19.08 -7.15
CA LEU A 36 -1.72 -17.77 -6.99
C LEU A 36 -0.57 -17.64 -7.99
N ILE A 37 -0.65 -16.64 -8.86
CA ILE A 37 0.34 -16.38 -9.92
C ILE A 37 1.14 -15.12 -9.61
N ASP A 38 2.47 -15.18 -9.71
CA ASP A 38 3.31 -13.98 -9.65
C ASP A 38 4.34 -13.92 -10.79
N LYS A 39 4.50 -12.73 -11.37
CA LYS A 39 5.44 -12.48 -12.47
C LYS A 39 6.90 -12.53 -12.01
N SER A 40 7.16 -12.27 -10.74
CA SER A 40 8.51 -12.22 -10.15
C SER A 40 9.08 -13.63 -10.00
N GLN A 41 10.40 -13.71 -10.04
CA GLN A 41 11.10 -14.98 -9.75
C GLN A 41 11.11 -15.31 -8.25
N GLU A 42 10.80 -14.31 -7.42
CA GLU A 42 10.80 -14.41 -5.98
C GLU A 42 9.69 -13.49 -5.42
N ILE A 43 8.81 -14.03 -4.58
CA ILE A 43 7.74 -13.27 -3.91
C ILE A 43 8.39 -12.26 -2.94
N GLY A 44 7.87 -11.03 -2.92
CA GLY A 44 8.39 -9.93 -2.12
C GLY A 44 9.56 -9.18 -2.75
N THR A 45 10.00 -9.54 -3.97
CA THR A 45 11.13 -8.92 -4.66
C THR A 45 10.74 -8.48 -6.08
N PRO A 46 11.12 -7.24 -6.52
CA PRO A 46 11.80 -6.19 -5.75
C PRO A 46 10.87 -5.51 -4.75
N VAL A 47 11.42 -5.07 -3.61
CA VAL A 47 10.67 -4.27 -2.63
C VAL A 47 10.41 -2.86 -3.19
N ARG A 48 9.16 -2.39 -3.06
CA ARG A 48 8.73 -1.05 -3.51
C ARG A 48 7.90 -0.39 -2.41
N CYS A 49 8.46 -0.32 -1.20
CA CYS A 49 7.71 0.06 0.00
C CYS A 49 8.66 0.50 1.10
N ALA A 50 8.24 1.45 1.93
CA ALA A 50 8.93 1.84 3.16
C ALA A 50 8.74 0.84 4.31
N GLU A 51 7.97 -0.23 4.10
CA GLU A 51 7.88 -1.43 4.93
C GLU A 51 7.21 -1.25 6.32
N ALA A 52 6.56 -0.11 6.55
CA ALA A 52 5.80 0.12 7.77
C ALA A 52 4.42 -0.55 7.70
N VAL A 53 4.05 -1.27 8.75
CA VAL A 53 2.75 -1.94 8.90
C VAL A 53 2.19 -1.70 10.30
N PRO A 54 0.87 -1.51 10.47
CA PRO A 54 0.25 -1.51 11.80
C PRO A 54 0.29 -2.92 12.42
N TYR A 55 -0.27 -3.09 13.62
CA TYR A 55 -0.47 -4.42 14.18
C TYR A 55 -1.38 -5.27 13.28
N LEU A 56 -1.05 -6.57 13.16
CA LEU A 56 -1.63 -7.49 12.17
C LEU A 56 -2.41 -8.65 12.81
N ASP A 57 -2.71 -8.55 14.10
CA ASP A 57 -3.36 -9.61 14.88
C ASP A 57 -4.74 -10.00 14.31
N GLU A 58 -5.50 -9.03 13.79
CA GLU A 58 -6.81 -9.29 13.17
C GLU A 58 -6.74 -10.21 11.94
N PHE A 59 -5.58 -10.32 11.30
CA PHE A 59 -5.35 -11.24 10.18
C PHE A 59 -4.77 -12.60 10.64
N GLY A 60 -4.65 -12.81 11.95
CA GLY A 60 -3.97 -13.97 12.51
C GLY A 60 -2.49 -14.04 12.08
N ILE A 61 -1.84 -12.89 11.91
CA ILE A 61 -0.43 -12.76 11.59
C ILE A 61 0.28 -12.31 12.87
N ASN A 62 0.91 -13.27 13.54
CA ASN A 62 1.71 -12.97 14.72
C ASN A 62 3.05 -12.33 14.32
N PRO A 63 3.55 -11.36 15.08
CA PRO A 63 4.87 -10.81 14.85
C PRO A 63 5.94 -11.91 14.98
N ASP A 64 6.80 -12.02 13.98
CA ASP A 64 7.88 -13.01 13.93
C ASP A 64 9.22 -12.30 13.70
N PRO A 65 10.26 -12.60 14.49
CA PRO A 65 11.58 -11.97 14.35
C PRO A 65 12.22 -12.14 12.97
N SER A 66 11.78 -13.12 12.17
CA SER A 66 12.28 -13.31 10.81
C SER A 66 11.92 -12.16 9.88
N PHE A 67 10.75 -11.55 10.05
CA PHE A 67 10.31 -10.42 9.23
C PHE A 67 10.10 -9.11 9.99
N VAL A 68 9.89 -9.11 11.32
CA VAL A 68 9.79 -7.88 12.13
C VAL A 68 11.20 -7.35 12.40
N ARG A 69 11.50 -6.16 11.89
CA ARG A 69 12.80 -5.51 12.05
C ARG A 69 12.80 -4.47 13.17
N SER A 70 11.70 -3.73 13.33
CA SER A 70 11.53 -2.76 14.42
C SER A 70 10.09 -2.74 14.89
N LYS A 71 9.91 -2.60 16.23
CA LYS A 71 8.63 -2.25 16.81
C LYS A 71 8.50 -0.74 16.87
N ILE A 72 7.34 -0.23 16.47
CA ILE A 72 7.06 1.20 16.37
C ILE A 72 5.99 1.59 17.37
N ASP A 73 6.27 2.62 18.17
CA ASP A 73 5.38 3.17 19.19
C ASP A 73 4.66 4.45 18.72
N GLY A 74 5.10 5.04 17.60
CA GLY A 74 4.51 6.26 17.08
C GLY A 74 5.29 6.90 15.94
N GLY A 75 5.08 8.19 15.72
CA GLY A 75 5.75 9.00 14.71
C GLY A 75 6.20 10.37 15.21
N ILE A 76 7.23 10.91 14.57
CA ILE A 76 7.73 12.27 14.78
C ILE A 76 7.48 13.04 13.48
N LEU A 77 6.62 14.05 13.55
CA LEU A 77 6.34 14.94 12.43
C LEU A 77 7.30 16.13 12.53
N VAL A 78 8.06 16.40 11.49
CA VAL A 78 9.03 17.52 11.44
C VAL A 78 8.55 18.55 10.41
N ALA A 79 8.22 19.73 10.90
CA ALA A 79 7.78 20.87 10.07
C ALA A 79 8.97 21.49 9.34
N PRO A 80 8.74 22.34 8.30
CA PRO A 80 9.82 23.00 7.56
C PRO A 80 10.75 23.86 8.45
N ASN A 81 10.23 24.45 9.53
CA ASN A 81 11.01 25.20 10.51
C ASN A 81 11.75 24.35 11.55
N GLY A 82 11.73 23.02 11.42
CA GLY A 82 12.39 22.07 12.31
C GLY A 82 11.59 21.73 13.58
N LYS A 83 10.39 22.30 13.78
CA LYS A 83 9.54 21.94 14.92
C LYS A 83 9.14 20.47 14.84
N LYS A 84 9.36 19.73 15.93
CA LYS A 84 9.05 18.30 16.06
C LYS A 84 7.77 18.13 16.87
N ILE A 85 6.86 17.31 16.34
CA ILE A 85 5.61 16.92 16.99
C ILE A 85 5.61 15.41 17.14
N ILE A 86 5.51 14.91 18.36
CA ILE A 86 5.52 13.48 18.67
C ILE A 86 4.08 12.99 18.76
N VAL A 87 3.72 12.01 17.94
CA VAL A 87 2.42 11.34 17.97
C VAL A 87 2.62 9.90 18.44
N LYS A 88 2.07 9.54 19.61
CA LYS A 88 2.18 8.20 20.19
C LYS A 88 0.82 7.56 20.35
N GLY A 89 0.75 6.26 20.08
CA GLY A 89 -0.45 5.45 20.32
C GLY A 89 -1.34 5.25 19.09
N GLY A 90 -2.42 4.51 19.28
CA GLY A 90 -3.45 4.25 18.28
C GLY A 90 -2.90 3.64 16.98
N LYS A 91 -3.34 4.16 15.85
CA LYS A 91 -2.97 3.68 14.51
C LYS A 91 -1.51 3.96 14.11
N THR A 92 -0.75 4.69 14.93
CA THR A 92 0.68 4.96 14.66
C THR A 92 1.59 3.86 15.19
N GLN A 93 1.05 2.89 15.91
CA GLN A 93 1.79 1.74 16.42
C GLN A 93 1.81 0.58 15.43
N GLY A 94 2.90 -0.18 15.44
CA GLY A 94 3.05 -1.33 14.54
C GLY A 94 4.49 -1.79 14.43
N TYR A 95 4.87 -2.12 13.21
CA TYR A 95 6.20 -2.66 12.90
C TYR A 95 6.77 -2.05 11.62
N VAL A 96 8.10 -2.02 11.51
CA VAL A 96 8.78 -2.01 10.21
C VAL A 96 9.24 -3.43 9.95
N VAL A 97 8.84 -3.97 8.80
CA VAL A 97 9.07 -5.37 8.44
C VAL A 97 10.07 -5.52 7.30
N GLU A 98 10.67 -6.69 7.16
CA GLU A 98 11.39 -7.08 5.96
C GLU A 98 10.40 -7.67 4.95
N ARG A 99 9.99 -6.88 3.95
CA ARG A 99 8.98 -7.26 2.96
C ARG A 99 9.34 -8.51 2.15
N LYS A 100 10.63 -8.72 1.87
CA LYS A 100 11.09 -9.93 1.17
C LYS A 100 10.71 -11.20 1.94
N ILE A 101 10.73 -11.14 3.26
CA ILE A 101 10.37 -12.28 4.13
C ILE A 101 8.89 -12.26 4.45
N PHE A 102 8.33 -11.09 4.74
CA PHE A 102 6.91 -10.94 5.10
C PHE A 102 5.97 -11.41 3.97
N ASP A 103 6.21 -10.99 2.72
CA ASP A 103 5.35 -11.41 1.60
C ASP A 103 5.46 -12.92 1.34
N LYS A 104 6.66 -13.51 1.49
CA LYS A 104 6.84 -14.96 1.45
C LYS A 104 6.09 -15.67 2.58
N HIS A 105 6.11 -15.11 3.80
CA HIS A 105 5.35 -15.65 4.92
C HIS A 105 3.85 -15.72 4.60
N LEU A 106 3.29 -14.69 4.00
CA LEU A 106 1.88 -14.68 3.56
C LEU A 106 1.60 -15.74 2.50
N ALA A 107 2.50 -15.88 1.52
CA ALA A 107 2.38 -16.88 0.46
C ALA A 107 2.49 -18.31 1.01
N VAL A 108 3.39 -18.57 1.96
CA VAL A 108 3.53 -19.87 2.64
C VAL A 108 2.24 -20.20 3.41
N ARG A 109 1.66 -19.24 4.13
CA ARG A 109 0.37 -19.44 4.79
C ARG A 109 -0.72 -19.87 3.80
N SER A 110 -0.75 -19.24 2.62
CA SER A 110 -1.69 -19.59 1.56
C SER A 110 -1.42 -21.00 1.00
N ALA A 111 -0.17 -21.36 0.76
CA ALA A 111 0.22 -22.68 0.29
C ALA A 111 -0.15 -23.79 1.28
N ASN A 112 0.03 -23.54 2.59
CA ASN A 112 -0.27 -24.50 3.66
C ASN A 112 -1.76 -24.86 3.75
N VAL A 113 -2.65 -24.04 3.19
CA VAL A 113 -4.10 -24.32 3.12
C VAL A 113 -4.55 -24.82 1.74
N GLY A 114 -3.61 -25.15 0.86
CA GLY A 114 -3.88 -25.81 -0.41
C GLY A 114 -3.81 -24.91 -1.66
N THR A 115 -3.48 -23.64 -1.53
CA THR A 115 -3.22 -22.78 -2.70
C THR A 115 -2.01 -23.30 -3.48
N LYS A 116 -2.15 -23.47 -4.78
CA LYS A 116 -1.00 -23.67 -5.68
C LYS A 116 -0.36 -22.33 -6.01
N ILE A 117 0.97 -22.28 -6.09
CA ILE A 117 1.71 -21.03 -6.37
C ILE A 117 2.55 -21.20 -7.62
N ALA A 118 2.44 -20.27 -8.56
CA ALA A 118 3.24 -20.19 -9.78
C ALA A 118 4.02 -18.87 -9.82
N ILE A 119 5.30 -18.93 -9.47
CA ILE A 119 6.25 -17.80 -9.62
C ILE A 119 6.84 -17.77 -11.03
N LYS A 120 7.51 -16.66 -11.41
CA LYS A 120 8.06 -16.44 -12.74
C LYS A 120 7.00 -16.66 -13.84
N SER A 121 5.76 -16.30 -13.52
CA SER A 121 4.56 -16.54 -14.32
C SER A 121 3.84 -15.23 -14.58
N ARG A 122 3.96 -14.70 -15.78
CA ARG A 122 3.31 -13.45 -16.17
C ARG A 122 2.02 -13.76 -16.91
N VAL A 123 0.91 -13.22 -16.42
CA VAL A 123 -0.33 -13.18 -17.18
C VAL A 123 -0.17 -12.17 -18.32
N VAL A 124 -0.46 -12.61 -19.53
CA VAL A 124 -0.28 -11.84 -20.78
C VAL A 124 -1.59 -11.65 -21.54
N GLY A 125 -2.67 -12.29 -21.11
CA GLY A 125 -3.99 -12.13 -21.69
C GLY A 125 -5.08 -12.75 -20.82
N LEU A 126 -6.29 -12.22 -20.96
CA LEU A 126 -7.52 -12.75 -20.39
C LEU A 126 -8.56 -12.82 -21.50
N ASP A 127 -9.26 -13.92 -21.59
CA ASP A 127 -10.39 -14.13 -22.49
C ASP A 127 -11.58 -14.66 -21.70
N TYR A 128 -12.77 -14.05 -21.87
CA TYR A 128 -13.98 -14.39 -21.14
C TYR A 128 -15.02 -14.96 -22.08
N ASP A 129 -15.45 -16.20 -21.85
CA ASP A 129 -16.41 -16.91 -22.72
C ASP A 129 -17.89 -16.75 -22.31
N GLY A 130 -18.16 -15.95 -21.28
CA GLY A 130 -19.50 -15.74 -20.69
C GLY A 130 -19.74 -16.60 -19.42
N GLU A 131 -18.87 -17.57 -19.13
CA GLU A 131 -18.96 -18.43 -17.94
C GLU A 131 -17.66 -18.46 -17.16
N LYS A 132 -16.51 -18.46 -17.84
CA LYS A 132 -15.19 -18.59 -17.26
C LYS A 132 -14.17 -17.70 -17.97
N TYR A 133 -13.14 -17.33 -17.24
CA TYR A 133 -11.94 -16.74 -17.83
C TYR A 133 -10.98 -17.82 -18.33
N THR A 134 -10.37 -17.59 -19.49
CA THR A 134 -9.14 -18.26 -19.90
C THR A 134 -7.99 -17.30 -19.62
N VAL A 135 -7.15 -17.64 -18.65
CA VAL A 135 -5.98 -16.86 -18.24
C VAL A 135 -4.78 -17.34 -19.06
N ILE A 136 -4.21 -16.47 -19.87
CA ILE A 136 -3.03 -16.77 -20.70
C ILE A 136 -1.78 -16.40 -19.89
N VAL A 137 -0.99 -17.41 -19.55
CA VAL A 137 0.18 -17.28 -18.67
C VAL A 137 1.46 -17.63 -19.42
N ASN A 138 2.42 -16.72 -19.42
CA ASN A 138 3.79 -17.03 -19.81
C ASN A 138 4.54 -17.50 -18.56
N HIS A 139 4.78 -18.81 -18.45
CA HIS A 139 5.56 -19.42 -17.40
C HIS A 139 6.89 -19.91 -17.96
N LEU A 140 7.99 -19.31 -17.52
CA LEU A 140 9.35 -19.67 -17.95
C LEU A 140 9.54 -19.73 -19.49
N GLY A 141 8.86 -18.83 -20.22
CA GLY A 141 8.92 -18.74 -21.68
C GLY A 141 7.92 -19.64 -22.43
N GLN A 142 7.15 -20.47 -21.72
CA GLN A 142 6.08 -21.27 -22.29
C GLN A 142 4.70 -20.66 -22.02
N ILE A 143 3.81 -20.72 -23.01
CA ILE A 143 2.44 -20.20 -22.90
C ILE A 143 1.50 -21.31 -22.45
N TYR A 144 0.72 -21.00 -21.42
CA TYR A 144 -0.34 -21.85 -20.88
C TYR A 144 -1.67 -21.12 -20.94
N ALA A 145 -2.74 -21.82 -21.26
CA ALA A 145 -4.11 -21.34 -21.16
C ALA A 145 -4.79 -22.08 -20.01
N ILE A 146 -5.17 -21.36 -18.95
CA ILE A 146 -5.71 -21.94 -17.72
C ILE A 146 -7.10 -21.37 -17.48
N LYS A 147 -8.10 -22.22 -17.29
CA LYS A 147 -9.48 -21.78 -17.02
C LYS A 147 -9.67 -21.43 -15.54
N ALA A 148 -10.47 -20.39 -15.29
CA ALA A 148 -10.85 -19.93 -13.95
C ALA A 148 -12.32 -19.56 -13.91
N LYS A 149 -13.04 -19.99 -12.86
CA LYS A 149 -14.40 -19.49 -12.59
C LYS A 149 -14.38 -18.08 -12.06
N ILE A 150 -13.37 -17.73 -11.25
CA ILE A 150 -13.16 -16.36 -10.75
C ILE A 150 -11.69 -15.97 -10.92
N VAL A 151 -11.46 -14.76 -11.38
CA VAL A 151 -10.14 -14.11 -11.40
C VAL A 151 -10.11 -12.97 -10.38
N ILE A 152 -9.05 -12.90 -9.56
CA ILE A 152 -8.81 -11.79 -8.64
C ILE A 152 -7.52 -11.08 -9.08
N ALA A 153 -7.66 -9.84 -9.57
CA ALA A 153 -6.53 -9.00 -9.93
C ALA A 153 -5.95 -8.33 -8.67
N ALA A 154 -4.70 -8.67 -8.33
CA ALA A 154 -3.92 -8.13 -7.22
C ALA A 154 -2.53 -7.66 -7.70
N ASP A 155 -2.44 -7.19 -8.95
CA ASP A 155 -1.21 -6.91 -9.70
C ASP A 155 -0.59 -5.54 -9.37
N GLY A 156 -1.10 -4.88 -8.32
CA GLY A 156 -0.52 -3.67 -7.75
C GLY A 156 -0.74 -2.41 -8.60
N VAL A 157 0.13 -1.42 -8.44
CA VAL A 157 -0.01 -0.10 -9.07
C VAL A 157 0.01 -0.14 -10.61
N GLU A 158 0.66 -1.15 -11.20
CA GLU A 158 0.72 -1.30 -12.67
C GLU A 158 -0.62 -1.73 -13.27
N SER A 159 -1.44 -2.46 -12.53
CA SER A 159 -2.85 -2.79 -12.75
C SER A 159 -3.27 -2.98 -14.22
N SER A 160 -2.58 -3.88 -14.94
CA SER A 160 -2.93 -4.20 -16.33
C SER A 160 -4.04 -5.26 -16.43
N ILE A 161 -4.21 -6.07 -15.41
CA ILE A 161 -5.13 -7.22 -15.43
C ILE A 161 -6.59 -6.78 -15.36
N ALA A 162 -6.89 -5.78 -14.52
CA ALA A 162 -8.24 -5.23 -14.43
C ALA A 162 -8.69 -4.57 -15.74
N GLU A 163 -7.78 -3.91 -16.47
CA GLU A 163 -8.08 -3.34 -17.80
C GLU A 163 -8.35 -4.41 -18.85
N MET A 164 -7.64 -5.55 -18.81
CA MET A 164 -7.93 -6.69 -19.69
C MET A 164 -9.33 -7.24 -19.46
N ALA A 165 -9.87 -7.15 -18.24
CA ALA A 165 -11.24 -7.52 -17.89
C ALA A 165 -12.27 -6.39 -18.13
N GLY A 166 -11.88 -5.26 -18.72
CA GLY A 166 -12.76 -4.13 -19.01
C GLY A 166 -13.05 -3.20 -17.83
N ILE A 167 -12.39 -3.38 -16.69
CA ILE A 167 -12.53 -2.49 -15.52
C ILE A 167 -11.58 -1.30 -15.68
N LYS A 168 -12.12 -0.09 -15.60
CA LYS A 168 -11.33 1.15 -15.68
C LYS A 168 -10.55 1.36 -14.37
N CYS A 169 -9.27 1.05 -14.38
CA CYS A 169 -8.39 1.20 -13.22
C CYS A 169 -7.20 2.15 -13.46
N LYS A 170 -7.03 2.64 -14.67
CA LYS A 170 -5.90 3.48 -15.06
C LYS A 170 -5.90 4.80 -14.30
N LYS A 171 -4.84 5.05 -13.55
CA LYS A 171 -4.62 6.27 -12.78
C LYS A 171 -3.95 7.33 -13.65
N LYS A 172 -4.30 8.60 -13.41
CA LYS A 172 -3.55 9.73 -13.98
C LYS A 172 -2.18 9.83 -13.32
N VAL A 173 -1.20 10.37 -14.02
CA VAL A 173 0.16 10.58 -13.47
C VAL A 173 0.11 11.42 -12.18
N THR A 174 -0.79 12.40 -12.11
CA THR A 174 -1.01 13.26 -10.92
C THR A 174 -1.66 12.53 -9.74
N GLU A 175 -2.13 11.31 -9.95
CA GLU A 175 -2.73 10.44 -8.92
C GLU A 175 -1.74 9.39 -8.40
N ILE A 176 -0.54 9.34 -8.98
CA ILE A 176 0.52 8.42 -8.57
C ILE A 176 1.61 9.24 -7.85
N CYS A 177 1.90 8.86 -6.61
CA CYS A 177 3.05 9.36 -5.88
C CYS A 177 4.30 8.62 -6.38
N SER A 178 5.29 9.35 -6.88
CA SER A 178 6.59 8.79 -7.27
C SER A 178 7.50 8.72 -6.05
N CYS A 179 7.98 7.53 -5.73
CA CYS A 179 8.75 7.26 -4.53
C CYS A 179 10.19 6.81 -4.88
N ALA A 180 11.14 7.28 -4.07
CA ALA A 180 12.52 6.81 -4.05
C ALA A 180 12.97 6.62 -2.60
N GLU A 181 13.73 5.58 -2.31
CA GLU A 181 14.18 5.21 -0.98
C GLU A 181 15.53 4.52 -1.03
N TYR A 182 16.38 4.81 -0.06
CA TYR A 182 17.53 4.00 0.29
C TYR A 182 17.28 3.26 1.60
N GLU A 183 17.60 1.98 1.68
CA GLU A 183 17.92 1.35 2.95
C GLU A 183 19.36 1.67 3.29
N MET A 184 19.61 2.26 4.47
CA MET A 184 20.92 2.79 4.85
C MET A 184 21.38 2.26 6.21
N THR A 185 22.67 2.00 6.34
CA THR A 185 23.33 1.71 7.63
C THR A 185 23.77 3.02 8.30
N ASN A 186 24.10 2.96 9.59
CA ASN A 186 24.68 4.06 10.38
C ASN A 186 23.83 5.35 10.41
N VAL A 187 22.55 5.24 10.23
CA VAL A 187 21.62 6.36 10.38
C VAL A 187 21.42 6.68 11.87
N LYS A 188 21.70 7.93 12.29
CA LYS A 188 21.42 8.39 13.65
C LYS A 188 19.94 8.75 13.79
N LEU A 189 19.12 7.81 14.25
CA LEU A 189 17.68 7.99 14.46
C LEU A 189 17.40 8.99 15.60
N LEU A 190 16.31 9.75 15.52
CA LEU A 190 15.81 10.56 16.64
C LEU A 190 15.31 9.67 17.79
N ASP A 191 14.63 8.60 17.45
CA ASP A 191 14.19 7.56 18.35
C ASP A 191 14.06 6.24 17.58
N LYS A 192 14.62 5.15 18.09
CA LYS A 192 14.63 3.83 17.42
C LYS A 192 13.25 3.17 17.30
N ASN A 193 12.26 3.65 18.03
CA ASN A 193 10.90 3.13 18.04
C ASN A 193 9.90 4.11 17.39
N MET A 194 10.38 5.18 16.74
CA MET A 194 9.53 6.20 16.13
C MET A 194 9.83 6.34 14.64
N MET A 195 8.81 6.37 13.82
CA MET A 195 8.92 6.77 12.43
C MET A 195 9.05 8.28 12.32
N GLU A 196 9.93 8.78 11.47
CA GLU A 196 10.11 10.22 11.24
C GLU A 196 9.50 10.61 9.89
N PHE A 197 8.82 11.75 9.87
CA PHE A 197 8.17 12.31 8.69
C PHE A 197 8.54 13.79 8.55
N TYR A 198 9.11 14.20 7.41
CA TYR A 198 9.52 15.58 7.14
C TYR A 198 8.66 16.14 6.02
N PHE A 199 8.22 17.39 6.19
CA PHE A 199 7.34 18.09 5.27
C PHE A 199 7.97 19.40 4.77
N GLY A 200 7.50 19.90 3.63
CA GLY A 200 7.93 21.15 3.05
C GLY A 200 8.38 21.03 1.59
N ASP A 201 9.07 22.05 1.09
CA ASP A 201 9.52 22.13 -0.31
C ASP A 201 10.59 21.09 -0.66
N ILE A 202 11.15 20.41 0.37
CA ILE A 202 12.05 19.25 0.22
C ILE A 202 11.37 18.04 -0.45
N CYS A 203 10.04 17.98 -0.43
CA CYS A 203 9.25 16.90 -1.01
C CYS A 203 7.90 17.42 -1.53
N PRO A 204 7.82 17.96 -2.74
CA PRO A 204 6.63 18.62 -3.25
C PRO A 204 5.38 17.74 -3.19
N LYS A 205 4.32 18.24 -2.52
CA LYS A 205 3.02 17.58 -2.37
C LYS A 205 3.06 16.20 -1.72
N GLY A 206 4.15 15.86 -1.03
CA GLY A 206 4.36 14.59 -0.36
C GLY A 206 5.05 14.74 0.99
N TYR A 207 5.90 13.79 1.35
CA TYR A 207 6.71 13.83 2.56
C TYR A 207 7.95 12.95 2.42
N VAL A 208 8.96 13.23 3.25
CA VAL A 208 10.15 12.40 3.43
C VAL A 208 9.93 11.52 4.66
N TRP A 209 10.47 10.31 4.65
CA TRP A 209 10.46 9.41 5.81
C TRP A 209 11.85 8.91 6.18
N ILE A 210 12.05 8.68 7.49
CA ILE A 210 13.14 7.87 8.03
C ILE A 210 12.50 6.85 8.97
N PHE A 211 12.48 5.59 8.56
CA PHE A 211 11.85 4.51 9.31
C PHE A 211 12.92 3.55 9.85
N PRO A 212 12.96 3.36 11.18
CA PRO A 212 13.90 2.41 11.79
C PRO A 212 13.69 0.99 11.26
N LYS A 213 14.77 0.30 10.86
CA LYS A 213 14.72 -1.08 10.35
C LYS A 213 15.83 -1.93 10.98
N GLY A 214 15.77 -2.13 12.31
CA GLY A 214 16.81 -2.83 13.07
C GLY A 214 18.12 -2.03 13.10
N GLU A 215 19.17 -2.57 12.49
CA GLU A 215 20.49 -1.92 12.37
C GLU A 215 20.57 -0.94 11.19
N THR A 216 19.52 -0.88 10.36
CA THR A 216 19.40 0.00 9.21
C THR A 216 18.20 0.94 9.38
N ALA A 217 18.01 1.83 8.43
CA ALA A 217 16.80 2.62 8.29
C ALA A 217 16.41 2.77 6.82
N ASN A 218 15.10 2.80 6.56
CA ASN A 218 14.56 3.19 5.27
C ASN A 218 14.46 4.72 5.22
N VAL A 219 15.28 5.35 4.39
CA VAL A 219 15.32 6.80 4.17
C VAL A 219 14.80 7.07 2.77
N GLY A 220 13.64 7.71 2.67
CA GLY A 220 13.01 7.88 1.37
C GLY A 220 12.02 9.04 1.34
N LEU A 221 11.44 9.27 0.17
CA LEU A 221 10.41 10.26 -0.04
C LEU A 221 9.43 9.87 -1.14
N GLY A 222 8.25 10.49 -1.06
CA GLY A 222 7.26 10.44 -2.13
C GLY A 222 6.89 11.85 -2.59
N ILE A 223 6.81 12.06 -3.89
CA ILE A 223 6.44 13.33 -4.51
C ILE A 223 5.32 13.15 -5.52
N ILE A 224 4.55 14.20 -5.75
CA ILE A 224 3.46 14.22 -6.73
C ILE A 224 3.61 15.44 -7.63
N ASP A 225 3.44 15.23 -8.95
CA ASP A 225 3.37 16.31 -9.95
C ASP A 225 4.57 17.26 -9.86
N SER A 226 5.78 16.69 -9.93
CA SER A 226 7.03 17.42 -9.86
C SER A 226 7.80 17.41 -11.19
N LYS A 227 8.62 18.45 -11.39
CA LYS A 227 9.52 18.55 -12.56
C LYS A 227 10.79 17.73 -12.41
N LYS A 228 11.29 17.54 -11.17
CA LYS A 228 12.45 16.71 -10.86
C LYS A 228 12.00 15.28 -10.54
N LYS A 229 12.89 14.31 -10.66
CA LYS A 229 12.66 12.93 -10.25
C LYS A 229 12.69 12.80 -8.72
N ALA A 230 12.02 11.80 -8.16
CA ALA A 230 12.04 11.52 -6.72
C ALA A 230 13.47 11.34 -6.18
N ILE A 231 14.33 10.67 -6.94
CA ILE A 231 15.73 10.45 -6.55
C ILE A 231 16.52 11.76 -6.41
N ASP A 232 16.23 12.78 -7.22
CA ASP A 232 16.93 14.05 -7.13
C ASP A 232 16.60 14.77 -5.81
N TYR A 233 15.32 14.78 -5.42
CA TYR A 233 14.90 15.30 -4.11
C TYR A 233 15.44 14.48 -2.94
N LEU A 234 15.51 13.16 -3.10
CA LEU A 234 16.08 12.29 -2.06
C LEU A 234 17.56 12.65 -1.82
N ASN A 235 18.35 12.79 -2.88
CA ASN A 235 19.76 13.16 -2.75
C ASN A 235 19.92 14.56 -2.13
N GLU A 236 19.09 15.54 -2.49
CA GLU A 236 19.08 16.86 -1.86
C GLU A 236 18.72 16.77 -0.36
N PHE A 237 17.78 15.89 0.01
CA PHE A 237 17.41 15.69 1.42
C PHE A 237 18.54 15.08 2.26
N LEU A 238 19.34 14.18 1.72
CA LEU A 238 20.45 13.55 2.47
C LEU A 238 21.46 14.56 3.01
N GLU A 239 21.56 15.73 2.38
CA GLU A 239 22.45 16.85 2.77
C GLU A 239 21.68 17.99 3.46
N HIS A 240 20.38 17.80 3.75
CA HIS A 240 19.53 18.87 4.23
C HIS A 240 19.86 19.27 5.68
N PRO A 241 19.92 20.59 6.03
CA PRO A 241 20.27 21.07 7.37
C PRO A 241 19.41 20.52 8.51
N LEU A 242 18.14 20.18 8.27
CA LEU A 242 17.26 19.54 9.26
C LEU A 242 17.78 18.19 9.78
N LEU A 243 18.70 17.56 9.08
CA LEU A 243 19.32 16.29 9.50
C LEU A 243 20.47 16.49 10.50
N GLU A 244 21.03 17.70 10.62
CA GLU A 244 22.08 18.00 11.61
C GLU A 244 23.26 17.02 11.60
N GLY A 245 23.69 16.54 10.41
CA GLY A 245 24.77 15.58 10.27
C GLY A 245 24.42 14.14 10.69
N ARG A 246 23.16 13.82 10.83
CA ARG A 246 22.68 12.48 11.24
C ARG A 246 22.97 11.39 10.21
N LEU A 247 23.20 11.79 8.96
CA LEU A 247 23.50 10.87 7.85
C LEU A 247 24.96 10.92 7.38
N ASP A 248 25.86 11.68 8.04
CA ASP A 248 27.27 11.86 7.60
C ASP A 248 28.03 10.54 7.40
N ASN A 249 27.73 9.51 8.20
CA ASN A 249 28.34 8.19 8.11
C ASN A 249 27.38 7.12 7.56
N ALA A 250 26.21 7.55 7.10
CA ALA A 250 25.23 6.62 6.57
C ALA A 250 25.66 6.10 5.19
N THR A 251 25.46 4.82 4.94
CA THR A 251 25.83 4.17 3.69
C THR A 251 24.62 3.43 3.13
N PRO A 252 24.18 3.73 1.89
CA PRO A 252 23.10 3.00 1.24
C PRO A 252 23.53 1.57 0.91
N ILE A 253 22.66 0.60 1.23
CA ILE A 253 22.85 -0.82 0.93
C ILE A 253 21.81 -1.38 -0.03
N GLU A 254 20.66 -0.70 -0.18
CA GLU A 254 19.63 -1.03 -1.17
C GLU A 254 18.97 0.25 -1.67
N PHE A 255 18.67 0.30 -2.97
CA PHE A 255 17.86 1.33 -3.58
C PHE A 255 16.49 0.76 -3.98
N LYS A 256 15.43 1.45 -3.58
CA LYS A 256 14.05 1.08 -3.89
C LYS A 256 13.34 2.25 -4.57
N CYS A 257 12.55 1.96 -5.59
CA CYS A 257 11.70 2.98 -6.22
C CYS A 257 10.38 2.36 -6.67
N GLY A 258 9.35 3.19 -6.73
CA GLY A 258 8.03 2.74 -7.12
C GLY A 258 7.01 3.86 -7.19
N GLY A 259 5.77 3.49 -7.50
CA GLY A 259 4.62 4.37 -7.45
C GLY A 259 3.63 3.94 -6.40
N ALA A 260 2.94 4.91 -5.76
CA ALA A 260 1.81 4.65 -4.88
C ALA A 260 0.55 5.33 -5.48
N PRO A 261 -0.56 4.59 -5.74
CA PRO A 261 -1.75 5.13 -6.41
C PRO A 261 -2.65 5.89 -5.42
N VAL A 262 -2.21 7.05 -4.99
CA VAL A 262 -2.86 7.89 -3.97
C VAL A 262 -4.00 8.77 -4.49
N GLY A 263 -4.56 8.43 -5.65
CA GLY A 263 -5.71 9.13 -6.28
C GLY A 263 -7.06 8.74 -5.70
N GLY A 264 -7.10 7.83 -4.76
CA GLY A 264 -8.32 7.23 -4.21
C GLY A 264 -8.74 5.94 -4.91
N PRO A 265 -9.78 5.25 -4.39
CA PRO A 265 -10.24 3.99 -4.95
C PRO A 265 -10.86 4.14 -6.34
N ILE A 266 -10.81 3.06 -7.13
CA ILE A 266 -11.54 3.00 -8.41
C ILE A 266 -13.05 2.92 -8.15
N GLU A 267 -13.84 3.31 -9.14
CA GLU A 267 -15.30 3.39 -9.01
C GLU A 267 -15.93 2.00 -8.82
N LYS A 268 -15.46 1.02 -9.60
CA LYS A 268 -15.99 -0.35 -9.66
C LYS A 268 -14.87 -1.35 -9.50
N THR A 269 -15.01 -2.28 -8.54
CA THR A 269 -13.98 -3.29 -8.20
C THR A 269 -14.40 -4.71 -8.55
N VAL A 270 -15.55 -4.89 -9.20
CA VAL A 270 -16.11 -6.19 -9.58
C VAL A 270 -16.64 -6.19 -11.02
N ALA A 271 -16.68 -7.35 -11.62
CA ALA A 271 -17.41 -7.68 -12.85
C ALA A 271 -17.81 -9.16 -12.79
N ASP A 272 -18.51 -9.67 -13.82
CA ASP A 272 -18.79 -11.10 -13.91
C ASP A 272 -17.50 -11.91 -13.80
N ASN A 273 -17.45 -12.82 -12.84
CA ASN A 273 -16.32 -13.70 -12.60
C ASN A 273 -14.99 -12.97 -12.26
N PHE A 274 -15.03 -11.70 -11.84
CA PHE A 274 -13.83 -10.89 -11.67
C PHE A 274 -13.87 -9.94 -10.47
N MET A 275 -12.74 -9.82 -9.75
CA MET A 275 -12.56 -8.85 -8.65
C MET A 275 -11.18 -8.18 -8.73
N VAL A 276 -11.07 -6.94 -8.20
CA VAL A 276 -9.81 -6.18 -8.12
C VAL A 276 -9.52 -5.82 -6.67
N VAL A 277 -8.27 -6.02 -6.21
CA VAL A 277 -7.88 -5.78 -4.80
C VAL A 277 -6.56 -5.00 -4.69
N GLY A 278 -6.37 -4.34 -3.54
CA GLY A 278 -5.15 -3.64 -3.19
C GLY A 278 -4.90 -2.38 -4.02
N ASP A 279 -3.63 -2.10 -4.32
CA ASP A 279 -3.24 -0.90 -5.09
C ASP A 279 -3.89 -0.85 -6.47
N ALA A 280 -4.14 -2.01 -7.09
CA ALA A 280 -4.87 -2.11 -8.35
C ALA A 280 -6.27 -1.50 -8.26
N ALA A 281 -6.93 -1.66 -7.12
CA ALA A 281 -8.23 -1.06 -6.81
C ALA A 281 -8.12 0.36 -6.20
N GLY A 282 -6.91 0.87 -5.97
CA GLY A 282 -6.69 2.12 -5.24
C GLY A 282 -7.06 2.03 -3.76
N GLN A 283 -6.99 0.83 -3.16
CA GLN A 283 -7.23 0.58 -1.74
C GLN A 283 -5.97 0.85 -0.93
N ILE A 284 -5.58 2.10 -0.91
CA ILE A 284 -4.40 2.65 -0.26
C ILE A 284 -4.74 4.02 0.33
N SER A 285 -4.17 4.38 1.48
CA SER A 285 -4.38 5.70 2.08
C SER A 285 -3.90 6.82 1.15
N PRO A 286 -4.76 7.74 0.72
CA PRO A 286 -4.35 8.88 -0.10
C PRO A 286 -3.35 9.82 0.58
N ILE A 287 -3.35 9.91 1.90
CA ILE A 287 -2.46 10.79 2.69
C ILE A 287 -1.12 10.12 2.94
N SER A 288 -1.13 8.92 3.52
CA SER A 288 0.09 8.28 3.98
C SER A 288 0.74 7.35 2.95
N GLY A 289 0.04 6.99 1.87
CA GLY A 289 0.51 5.94 0.96
C GLY A 289 0.55 4.54 1.60
N GLY A 290 0.00 4.37 2.80
CA GLY A 290 -0.08 3.09 3.50
C GLY A 290 -1.10 2.16 2.86
N GLY A 291 -0.64 1.07 2.22
CA GLY A 291 -1.49 0.15 1.48
C GLY A 291 -1.51 -1.28 2.02
N ILE A 292 -0.52 -1.70 2.80
CA ILE A 292 -0.38 -3.11 3.21
C ILE A 292 -1.60 -3.59 3.99
N TYR A 293 -2.00 -2.85 5.03
CA TYR A 293 -3.17 -3.20 5.85
C TYR A 293 -4.46 -3.27 5.04
N LEU A 294 -4.71 -2.26 4.20
CA LEU A 294 -5.90 -2.23 3.34
C LEU A 294 -5.88 -3.38 2.33
N SER A 295 -4.72 -3.68 1.75
CA SER A 295 -4.55 -4.83 0.84
C SER A 295 -4.82 -6.16 1.54
N LEU A 296 -4.30 -6.38 2.75
CA LEU A 296 -4.58 -7.57 3.56
C LEU A 296 -6.08 -7.72 3.84
N SER A 297 -6.73 -6.64 4.26
CA SER A 297 -8.15 -6.65 4.59
C SER A 297 -9.03 -6.86 3.36
N CYS A 298 -8.83 -6.09 2.29
CA CYS A 298 -9.63 -6.21 1.07
C CYS A 298 -9.37 -7.55 0.36
N GLY A 299 -8.12 -8.05 0.37
CA GLY A 299 -7.79 -9.38 -0.12
C GLY A 299 -8.50 -10.47 0.67
N SER A 300 -8.56 -10.34 2.01
CA SER A 300 -9.29 -11.27 2.87
C SER A 300 -10.79 -11.29 2.56
N ILE A 301 -11.39 -10.12 2.34
CA ILE A 301 -12.82 -10.01 1.96
C ILE A 301 -13.04 -10.65 0.59
N ALA A 302 -12.22 -10.31 -0.42
CA ALA A 302 -12.34 -10.86 -1.76
C ALA A 302 -12.22 -12.39 -1.79
N GLY A 303 -11.24 -12.95 -1.07
CA GLY A 303 -11.06 -14.40 -0.98
C GLY A 303 -12.22 -15.12 -0.30
N LYS A 304 -12.82 -14.53 0.74
CA LYS A 304 -14.03 -15.08 1.39
C LYS A 304 -15.20 -15.09 0.42
N VAL A 305 -15.48 -13.96 -0.24
CA VAL A 305 -16.58 -13.85 -1.21
C VAL A 305 -16.36 -14.80 -2.40
N ALA A 306 -15.12 -14.94 -2.89
CA ALA A 306 -14.81 -15.92 -3.94
C ALA A 306 -15.15 -17.35 -3.52
N GLY A 307 -14.75 -17.76 -2.30
CA GLY A 307 -15.07 -19.07 -1.78
C GLY A 307 -16.59 -19.29 -1.57
N GLU A 308 -17.30 -18.27 -1.11
CA GLU A 308 -18.77 -18.28 -0.98
C GLU A 308 -19.46 -18.41 -2.37
N ALA A 309 -18.97 -17.67 -3.37
CA ALA A 309 -19.45 -17.71 -4.75
C ALA A 309 -19.26 -19.10 -5.40
N ILE A 310 -18.10 -19.73 -5.18
CA ILE A 310 -17.83 -21.08 -5.68
C ILE A 310 -18.78 -22.11 -5.05
N LYS A 311 -19.01 -22.04 -3.72
CA LYS A 311 -19.95 -22.93 -3.02
C LYS A 311 -21.39 -22.79 -3.49
N SER A 312 -21.82 -21.57 -3.80
CA SER A 312 -23.17 -21.27 -4.30
C SER A 312 -23.32 -21.49 -5.81
N ASN A 313 -22.21 -21.82 -6.50
CA ASN A 313 -22.12 -21.90 -7.96
C ASN A 313 -22.66 -20.65 -8.67
N ASN A 314 -22.42 -19.47 -8.07
CA ASN A 314 -22.82 -18.18 -8.61
C ASN A 314 -21.64 -17.21 -8.57
N CYS A 315 -21.03 -16.96 -9.73
CA CYS A 315 -19.88 -16.07 -9.89
C CYS A 315 -20.23 -14.79 -10.65
N SER A 316 -21.53 -14.48 -10.79
CA SER A 316 -21.98 -13.26 -11.46
C SER A 316 -21.56 -12.00 -10.71
N GLU A 317 -21.54 -10.87 -11.42
CA GLU A 317 -21.32 -9.56 -10.82
C GLU A 317 -22.28 -9.27 -9.68
N ASP A 318 -23.56 -9.61 -9.83
CA ASP A 318 -24.60 -9.42 -8.80
C ASP A 318 -24.29 -10.17 -7.49
N TYR A 319 -23.56 -11.28 -7.55
CA TYR A 319 -23.09 -11.97 -6.36
C TYR A 319 -21.78 -11.38 -5.84
N LEU A 320 -20.81 -11.14 -6.72
CA LEU A 320 -19.48 -10.65 -6.36
C LEU A 320 -19.49 -9.21 -5.86
N VAL A 321 -20.54 -8.43 -6.15
CA VAL A 321 -20.72 -7.06 -5.61
C VAL A 321 -20.71 -7.04 -4.08
N GLU A 322 -20.95 -8.16 -3.43
CA GLU A 322 -20.83 -8.31 -1.98
C GLU A 322 -19.41 -8.00 -1.47
N TYR A 323 -18.37 -8.34 -2.26
CA TYR A 323 -17.01 -7.92 -1.97
C TYR A 323 -16.90 -6.38 -1.98
N GLU A 324 -17.47 -5.75 -3.00
CA GLU A 324 -17.45 -4.29 -3.15
C GLU A 324 -18.19 -3.61 -1.99
N ASN A 325 -19.35 -4.12 -1.61
CA ASN A 325 -20.14 -3.63 -0.49
C ASN A 325 -19.37 -3.69 0.82
N ARG A 326 -18.80 -4.87 1.16
CA ARG A 326 -18.08 -5.10 2.43
C ARG A 326 -16.86 -4.20 2.57
N TRP A 327 -16.03 -4.05 1.51
CA TRP A 327 -14.86 -3.19 1.63
C TRP A 327 -15.22 -1.70 1.60
N LYS A 328 -16.24 -1.29 0.83
CA LYS A 328 -16.73 0.10 0.81
C LYS A 328 -17.33 0.51 2.14
N GLU A 329 -18.15 -0.32 2.75
CA GLU A 329 -18.70 -0.08 4.09
C GLU A 329 -17.57 0.18 5.11
N LYS A 330 -16.50 -0.61 5.06
CA LYS A 330 -15.41 -0.52 6.03
C LYS A 330 -14.45 0.66 5.78
N TYR A 331 -14.16 0.99 4.52
CA TYR A 331 -13.02 1.88 4.20
C TYR A 331 -13.34 3.03 3.26
N TYR A 332 -14.41 2.98 2.46
CA TYR A 332 -14.62 3.97 1.40
C TYR A 332 -14.70 5.40 1.93
N LYS A 333 -15.47 5.61 3.00
CA LYS A 333 -15.59 6.93 3.62
C LYS A 333 -14.24 7.46 4.10
N LEU A 334 -13.46 6.63 4.80
CA LEU A 334 -12.11 6.99 5.26
C LEU A 334 -11.21 7.42 4.10
N LEU A 335 -11.15 6.61 3.02
CA LEU A 335 -10.31 6.90 1.86
C LEU A 335 -10.73 8.18 1.14
N MET A 336 -12.03 8.44 1.04
CA MET A 336 -12.55 9.66 0.41
C MET A 336 -12.31 10.90 1.27
N ASP A 337 -12.43 10.81 2.58
CA ASP A 337 -12.12 11.89 3.52
C ASP A 337 -10.60 12.20 3.47
N GLU A 338 -9.74 11.17 3.48
CA GLU A 338 -8.29 11.34 3.32
C GLU A 338 -7.92 11.96 1.97
N LEU A 339 -8.59 11.59 0.88
CA LEU A 339 -8.38 12.19 -0.44
C LEU A 339 -8.74 13.69 -0.44
N LYS A 340 -9.79 14.07 0.27
CA LYS A 340 -10.20 15.45 0.46
C LYS A 340 -9.15 16.23 1.26
N TYR A 341 -8.70 15.69 2.39
CA TYR A 341 -7.66 16.31 3.22
C TYR A 341 -6.35 16.45 2.49
N LYS A 342 -5.90 15.44 1.76
CA LYS A 342 -4.71 15.50 0.91
C LYS A 342 -4.76 16.67 -0.08
N LYS A 343 -5.89 16.84 -0.80
CA LYS A 343 -6.07 17.94 -1.77
C LYS A 343 -5.94 19.31 -1.12
N VAL A 344 -6.28 19.42 0.15
CA VAL A 344 -6.10 20.67 0.93
C VAL A 344 -4.65 20.84 1.38
N LEU A 345 -4.05 19.81 1.97
CA LEU A 345 -2.66 19.84 2.44
C LEU A 345 -1.66 20.18 1.32
N GLN A 346 -1.93 19.67 0.11
CA GLN A 346 -1.09 19.92 -1.07
C GLN A 346 -1.09 21.41 -1.56
N LYS A 347 -2.01 22.22 -1.05
CA LYS A 347 -2.07 23.66 -1.35
C LYS A 347 -1.32 24.52 -0.34
N PHE A 348 -0.85 23.91 0.76
CA PHE A 348 -0.16 24.66 1.82
C PHE A 348 1.25 25.02 1.41
N SER A 349 1.61 26.29 1.62
CA SER A 349 2.98 26.78 1.61
C SER A 349 3.69 26.35 2.90
N GLU A 350 5.03 26.43 2.92
CA GLU A 350 5.81 26.20 4.14
C GLU A 350 5.36 27.08 5.32
N LYS A 351 4.99 28.34 5.07
CA LYS A 351 4.45 29.22 6.10
C LYS A 351 3.17 28.66 6.73
N GLU A 352 2.29 28.06 5.92
CA GLU A 352 1.05 27.48 6.39
C GLU A 352 1.29 26.13 7.09
N LEU A 353 2.24 25.32 6.62
CA LEU A 353 2.69 24.10 7.29
C LEU A 353 3.32 24.41 8.67
N ASN A 354 4.16 25.44 8.76
CA ASN A 354 4.73 25.88 10.03
C ASN A 354 3.64 26.38 10.99
N ALA A 355 2.68 27.17 10.51
CA ALA A 355 1.56 27.65 11.32
C ALA A 355 0.70 26.50 11.84
N LEU A 356 0.50 25.44 11.02
CA LEU A 356 -0.20 24.23 11.42
C LEU A 356 0.58 23.50 12.51
N ALA A 357 1.87 23.31 12.32
CA ALA A 357 2.75 22.69 13.31
C ALA A 357 2.78 23.49 14.62
N ASP A 358 2.82 24.82 14.55
CA ASP A 358 2.80 25.69 15.71
C ASP A 358 1.47 25.65 16.48
N ALA A 359 0.39 25.28 15.82
CA ALA A 359 -0.92 25.07 16.45
C ALA A 359 -1.03 23.77 17.20
N MET A 360 -0.13 22.80 16.93
CA MET A 360 -0.08 21.49 17.59
C MET A 360 0.73 21.56 18.89
N ASP A 361 0.30 20.77 19.88
CA ASP A 361 1.10 20.51 21.05
C ASP A 361 2.28 19.58 20.67
N GLU A 362 3.41 19.65 21.38
CA GLU A 362 4.61 18.87 21.04
C GLU A 362 4.41 17.35 21.19
N ARG A 363 3.44 16.94 21.99
CA ARG A 363 3.06 15.52 22.18
C ARG A 363 1.57 15.37 22.04
N LEU A 364 1.18 14.41 21.21
CA LEU A 364 -0.21 14.08 20.91
C LEU A 364 -0.43 12.57 21.06
N GLU A 365 -1.55 12.18 21.65
CA GLU A 365 -2.06 10.80 21.61
C GLU A 365 -2.98 10.60 20.41
N GLU A 366 -3.70 11.67 20.02
CA GLU A 366 -4.58 11.71 18.86
C GLU A 366 -4.45 13.03 18.12
N ILE A 367 -4.72 13.01 16.81
CA ILE A 367 -4.78 14.21 15.96
C ILE A 367 -6.25 14.68 15.90
N ASP A 368 -6.58 15.66 16.74
CA ASP A 368 -7.87 16.36 16.67
C ASP A 368 -7.81 17.46 15.60
N VAL A 369 -8.27 17.11 14.39
CA VAL A 369 -8.23 17.99 13.21
C VAL A 369 -8.98 19.29 13.45
N ALA A 370 -10.14 19.28 14.12
CA ALA A 370 -10.95 20.47 14.35
C ALA A 370 -10.26 21.44 15.30
N LYS A 371 -9.70 20.94 16.41
CA LYS A 371 -8.95 21.72 17.40
C LYS A 371 -7.69 22.34 16.79
N ILE A 372 -6.94 21.53 16.00
CA ILE A 372 -5.74 21.99 15.31
C ILE A 372 -6.09 23.05 14.27
N ALA A 373 -7.12 22.82 13.46
CA ALA A 373 -7.58 23.78 12.46
C ALA A 373 -7.96 25.12 13.09
N PHE A 374 -8.73 25.12 14.17
CA PHE A 374 -9.12 26.33 14.89
C PHE A 374 -7.93 27.11 15.43
N ARG A 375 -6.94 26.42 16.03
CA ARG A 375 -5.70 27.06 16.54
C ARG A 375 -4.83 27.59 15.40
N ALA A 376 -4.72 26.83 14.29
CA ALA A 376 -3.93 27.20 13.12
C ALA A 376 -4.49 28.44 12.42
N VAL A 377 -5.82 28.56 12.29
CA VAL A 377 -6.48 29.75 11.72
C VAL A 377 -6.22 31.00 12.56
N LYS A 378 -6.16 30.90 13.89
CA LYS A 378 -5.79 32.03 14.76
C LYS A 378 -4.37 32.54 14.49
N ARG A 379 -3.43 31.64 14.12
CA ARG A 379 -2.02 31.97 13.84
C ARG A 379 -1.79 32.38 12.39
N ALA A 380 -2.51 31.78 11.47
CA ALA A 380 -2.47 32.05 10.04
C ALA A 380 -3.91 32.14 9.47
N PRO A 381 -4.54 33.34 9.49
CA PRO A 381 -5.91 33.52 8.98
C PRO A 381 -6.11 33.10 7.54
N SER A 382 -5.04 33.08 6.73
CA SER A 382 -5.06 32.56 5.35
C SER A 382 -5.50 31.08 5.25
N LEU A 383 -5.37 30.31 6.33
CA LEU A 383 -5.82 28.91 6.39
C LEU A 383 -7.34 28.76 6.38
N LEU A 384 -8.09 29.80 6.75
CA LEU A 384 -9.55 29.76 6.81
C LEU A 384 -10.18 29.36 5.45
N LYS A 385 -9.59 29.80 4.35
CA LYS A 385 -10.03 29.48 2.99
C LYS A 385 -9.99 27.97 2.68
N TYR A 386 -9.09 27.25 3.31
CA TYR A 386 -8.90 25.81 3.09
C TYR A 386 -9.80 24.97 4.01
N PHE A 387 -10.03 25.43 5.23
CA PHE A 387 -10.87 24.69 6.19
C PHE A 387 -12.35 24.74 5.87
N LYS A 388 -12.82 25.72 5.07
CA LYS A 388 -14.19 25.74 4.54
C LYS A 388 -14.54 24.51 3.69
N ASP A 389 -13.52 23.89 3.09
CA ASP A 389 -13.68 22.69 2.25
C ASP A 389 -13.59 21.39 3.07
N ILE A 390 -13.23 21.47 4.36
CA ILE A 390 -13.00 20.32 5.24
C ILE A 390 -14.14 20.15 6.26
N ILE A 391 -14.68 21.25 6.76
CA ILE A 391 -15.79 21.32 7.71
C ILE A 391 -17.12 21.43 6.94
#